data_7f5c79eccb7c6e964d694eb634951312
#
_entry.id   7f5c79eccb7c6e964d694eb634951312
#
_cell.length_a   1.000
_cell.length_b   1.000
_cell.length_c   1.000
_cell.angle_alpha   90.00
_cell.angle_beta   90.00
_cell.angle_gamma   90.00
#
_symmetry.space_group_name_H-M   'P 1'
#
loop_
_entity.id
_entity.type
_entity.pdbx_description
1 polymer ?
#
loop_
_entity_poly.entity_id
_entity_poly.type
_entity_poly.pdbx_seq_one_letter_code
_entity_poly.pdbx_strand_id
1 'polypeptide(L)'
;KKAGILDAVMKNAVTLGSCVQRTMDDIVGGKGDVSIVELRITRMPAFEGKMDIVCIPEDYFPPPPLTFTIGVMKDAKDRALADDYVDFITSNEGQSFFDRCGFIPAVSDKGRELIEKLGVKDV
;
A
#
# COMPACT_ATOMS: atom_id res chain seq x y z
N LYS A 1 -9.25 16.53 -7.44
CA LYS A 1 -10.32 17.04 -8.35
C LYS A 1 -11.68 17.00 -7.66
N LYS A 2 -12.16 15.87 -7.12
CA LYS A 2 -13.49 15.76 -6.49
C LYS A 2 -13.75 16.82 -5.40
N ALA A 3 -12.76 17.12 -4.57
CA ALA A 3 -12.88 18.13 -3.50
C ALA A 3 -12.73 19.60 -4.00
N GLY A 4 -12.49 19.83 -5.29
CA GLY A 4 -12.35 21.17 -5.86
C GLY A 4 -11.08 21.94 -5.47
N ILE A 5 -10.12 21.29 -4.78
CA ILE A 5 -8.93 21.96 -4.20
C ILE A 5 -7.63 21.67 -4.97
N LEU A 6 -7.69 21.01 -6.13
CA LEU A 6 -6.49 20.56 -6.85
C LEU A 6 -5.52 21.71 -7.15
N ASP A 7 -6.03 22.82 -7.70
CA ASP A 7 -5.19 23.96 -8.10
C ASP A 7 -4.50 24.59 -6.88
N ALA A 8 -5.21 24.70 -5.76
CA ALA A 8 -4.65 25.21 -4.51
C ALA A 8 -3.54 24.28 -3.97
N VAL A 9 -3.76 22.97 -4.03
CA VAL A 9 -2.74 21.96 -3.62
C VAL A 9 -1.52 22.05 -4.53
N MET A 10 -1.71 22.08 -5.85
CA MET A 10 -0.61 22.16 -6.81
C MET A 10 0.20 23.46 -6.66
N LYS A 11 -0.47 24.59 -6.38
CA LYS A 11 0.19 25.87 -6.15
C LYS A 11 1.08 25.87 -4.90
N ASN A 12 0.70 25.11 -3.88
CA ASN A 12 1.42 25.01 -2.60
C ASN A 12 2.34 23.80 -2.53
N ALA A 13 2.42 22.97 -3.58
CA ALA A 13 3.27 21.80 -3.60
C ALA A 13 4.75 22.20 -3.61
N VAL A 14 5.47 21.78 -2.58
CA VAL A 14 6.92 21.99 -2.47
C VAL A 14 7.69 21.02 -3.38
N THR A 15 7.21 19.78 -3.45
CA THR A 15 7.74 18.75 -4.35
C THR A 15 6.60 17.91 -4.94
N LEU A 16 6.83 17.38 -6.14
CA LEU A 16 6.00 16.34 -6.75
C LEU A 16 6.83 15.08 -6.80
N GLY A 17 6.63 14.21 -5.80
CA GLY A 17 7.40 12.98 -5.67
C GLY A 17 6.91 11.89 -6.64
N SER A 18 7.85 11.17 -7.25
CA SER A 18 7.60 9.96 -8.04
C SER A 18 7.81 8.65 -7.23
N CYS A 19 8.33 8.77 -6.01
CA CYS A 19 8.64 7.65 -5.14
C CYS A 19 8.11 7.92 -3.73
N VAL A 20 7.31 6.98 -3.21
CA VAL A 20 6.67 7.12 -1.89
C VAL A 20 7.70 7.19 -0.77
N GLN A 21 8.78 6.39 -0.83
CA GLN A 21 9.86 6.43 0.14
C GLN A 21 10.48 7.84 0.22
N ARG A 22 10.83 8.41 -0.92
CA ARG A 22 11.43 9.76 -0.98
C ARG A 22 10.47 10.83 -0.45
N THR A 23 9.19 10.69 -0.73
CA THR A 23 8.17 11.61 -0.19
C THR A 23 8.13 11.55 1.33
N MET A 24 8.25 10.36 1.93
CA MET A 24 8.31 10.19 3.37
C MET A 24 9.60 10.78 3.97
N ASP A 25 10.74 10.56 3.33
CA ASP A 25 12.02 11.14 3.76
C ASP A 25 11.96 12.67 3.72
N ASP A 26 11.33 13.25 2.71
CA ASP A 26 11.18 14.70 2.56
C ASP A 26 10.27 15.29 3.65
N ILE A 27 9.14 14.64 3.99
CA ILE A 27 8.24 15.07 5.07
C ILE A 27 8.93 14.98 6.44
N VAL A 28 9.50 13.83 6.76
CA VAL A 28 10.21 13.63 8.04
C VAL A 28 11.43 14.54 8.15
N GLY A 29 12.06 14.88 7.02
CA GLY A 29 13.15 15.83 6.93
C GLY A 29 12.73 17.32 6.97
N GLY A 30 11.43 17.61 7.12
CA GLY A 30 10.90 18.98 7.27
C GLY A 30 10.85 19.80 5.98
N LYS A 31 10.82 19.16 4.81
CA LYS A 31 10.67 19.87 3.53
C LYS A 31 9.25 20.31 3.22
N GLY A 32 8.27 19.82 3.99
CA GLY A 32 6.86 20.18 3.87
C GLY A 32 6.10 19.76 5.11
N ASP A 33 4.91 20.32 5.31
CA ASP A 33 4.09 20.08 6.50
C ASP A 33 3.08 18.96 6.31
N VAL A 34 2.68 18.66 5.07
CA VAL A 34 1.65 17.67 4.73
C VAL A 34 2.02 16.91 3.47
N SER A 35 1.74 15.61 3.44
CA SER A 35 1.87 14.76 2.26
C SER A 35 0.72 13.77 2.14
N ILE A 36 0.45 13.31 0.93
CA ILE A 36 -0.50 12.22 0.67
C ILE A 36 0.31 10.98 0.31
N VAL A 37 0.19 9.96 1.15
CA VAL A 37 0.94 8.70 1.01
C VAL A 37 0.04 7.50 1.33
N GLU A 38 0.49 6.31 1.02
CA GLU A 38 -0.19 5.07 1.41
C GLU A 38 -0.03 4.82 2.91
N LEU A 39 -1.11 4.39 3.57
CA LEU A 39 -1.12 4.12 5.01
C LEU A 39 -0.01 3.16 5.45
N ARG A 40 0.28 2.12 4.66
CA ARG A 40 1.29 1.12 4.99
C ARG A 40 2.69 1.70 5.22
N ILE A 41 3.08 2.72 4.44
CA ILE A 41 4.44 3.27 4.56
C ILE A 41 4.63 4.05 5.85
N THR A 42 3.56 4.66 6.37
CA THR A 42 3.61 5.40 7.63
C THR A 42 3.85 4.49 8.84
N ARG A 43 3.56 3.18 8.68
CA ARG A 43 3.75 2.14 9.70
C ARG A 43 5.09 1.42 9.61
N MET A 44 5.93 1.78 8.64
CA MET A 44 7.29 1.22 8.58
C MET A 44 8.13 1.73 9.77
N PRO A 45 9.01 0.91 10.35
CA PRO A 45 9.82 1.28 11.51
C PRO A 45 10.61 2.60 11.33
N ALA A 46 10.99 2.92 10.10
CA ALA A 46 11.68 4.17 9.77
C ALA A 46 10.81 5.41 9.98
N PHE A 47 9.48 5.31 9.93
CA PHE A 47 8.53 6.42 9.91
C PHE A 47 7.50 6.40 11.02
N GLU A 48 7.31 5.26 11.68
CA GLU A 48 6.33 5.07 12.75
C GLU A 48 6.52 6.10 13.87
N GLY A 49 5.44 6.72 14.30
CA GLY A 49 5.43 7.72 15.37
C GLY A 49 6.06 9.08 15.03
N LYS A 50 6.49 9.30 13.78
CA LYS A 50 7.12 10.57 13.36
C LYS A 50 6.15 11.60 12.78
N MET A 51 4.88 11.25 12.62
CA MET A 51 3.86 12.10 12.01
C MET A 51 2.46 11.77 12.51
N ASP A 52 1.56 12.72 12.42
CA ASP A 52 0.13 12.50 12.59
C ASP A 52 -0.48 11.97 11.30
N ILE A 53 -1.37 11.00 11.42
CA ILE A 53 -2.01 10.34 10.28
C ILE A 53 -3.49 10.71 10.23
N VAL A 54 -3.91 11.34 9.14
CA VAL A 54 -5.31 11.66 8.86
C VAL A 54 -5.77 10.84 7.68
N CYS A 55 -6.72 9.91 7.90
CA CYS A 55 -7.28 9.11 6.83
C CYS A 55 -8.15 9.96 5.89
N ILE A 56 -7.93 9.84 4.58
CA ILE A 56 -8.79 10.49 3.58
C ILE A 56 -10.10 9.69 3.51
N PRO A 57 -11.28 10.34 3.63
CA PRO A 57 -12.56 9.66 3.50
C PRO A 57 -12.71 8.95 2.14
N GLU A 58 -13.32 7.77 2.16
CA GLU A 58 -13.47 6.92 0.95
C GLU A 58 -14.23 7.63 -0.17
N ASP A 59 -15.12 8.55 0.14
CA ASP A 59 -15.85 9.37 -0.84
C ASP A 59 -14.94 10.22 -1.73
N TYR A 60 -13.76 10.59 -1.22
CA TYR A 60 -12.76 11.38 -1.96
C TYR A 60 -11.70 10.51 -2.62
N PHE A 61 -11.44 9.33 -2.07
CA PHE A 61 -10.44 8.41 -2.60
C PHE A 61 -11.12 7.34 -3.47
N PRO A 62 -10.73 7.18 -4.73
CA PRO A 62 -11.40 6.22 -5.59
C PRO A 62 -11.09 4.78 -5.13
N PRO A 63 -12.11 3.97 -4.84
CA PRO A 63 -11.92 2.53 -4.86
C PRO A 63 -11.72 2.07 -6.32
N PRO A 64 -11.08 0.92 -6.57
CA PRO A 64 -10.76 -0.10 -5.60
C PRO A 64 -9.42 0.14 -4.89
N PRO A 65 -9.22 -0.45 -3.70
CA PRO A 65 -7.91 -0.49 -3.07
C PRO A 65 -6.92 -1.19 -4.00
N LEU A 66 -5.65 -0.75 -3.96
CA LEU A 66 -4.58 -1.41 -4.70
C LEU A 66 -4.40 -2.83 -4.17
N THR A 67 -4.40 -3.81 -5.06
CA THR A 67 -4.06 -5.20 -4.76
C THR A 67 -2.63 -5.49 -5.16
N PHE A 68 -1.98 -6.35 -4.41
CA PHE A 68 -0.68 -6.89 -4.75
C PHE A 68 -0.84 -8.36 -5.08
N THR A 69 -0.21 -8.77 -6.16
CA THR A 69 -0.21 -10.17 -6.62
C THR A 69 1.20 -10.71 -6.62
N ILE A 70 1.33 -12.01 -6.41
CA ILE A 70 2.59 -12.74 -6.54
C ILE A 70 2.40 -13.88 -7.53
N GLY A 71 3.43 -14.20 -8.28
CA GLY A 71 3.40 -15.31 -9.22
C GLY A 71 4.80 -15.85 -9.46
N VAL A 72 4.88 -17.09 -9.92
CA VAL A 72 6.14 -17.75 -10.27
C VAL A 72 6.44 -17.60 -11.76
N MET A 73 7.65 -17.19 -12.09
CA MET A 73 8.09 -17.06 -13.47
C MET A 73 8.14 -18.44 -14.16
N LYS A 74 7.76 -18.49 -15.45
CA LYS A 74 7.73 -19.73 -16.23
C LYS A 74 9.10 -20.41 -16.33
N ASP A 75 10.16 -19.60 -16.32
CA ASP A 75 11.57 -20.01 -16.44
C ASP A 75 12.31 -19.97 -15.10
N ALA A 76 11.59 -20.07 -13.99
CA ALA A 76 12.19 -20.15 -12.67
C ALA A 76 13.17 -21.34 -12.60
N LYS A 77 14.42 -21.09 -12.18
CA LYS A 77 15.47 -22.12 -12.11
C LYS A 77 15.15 -23.23 -11.12
N ASP A 78 14.53 -22.88 -10.01
CA ASP A 78 14.03 -23.79 -9.00
C ASP A 78 12.53 -23.53 -8.79
N ARG A 79 11.74 -24.25 -9.56
CA ARG A 79 10.29 -24.09 -9.54
C ARG A 79 9.70 -24.52 -8.21
N ALA A 80 10.18 -25.60 -7.61
CA ALA A 80 9.68 -26.13 -6.37
C ALA A 80 9.90 -25.12 -5.23
N LEU A 81 11.10 -24.57 -5.11
CA LEU A 81 11.40 -23.54 -4.11
C LEU A 81 10.55 -22.27 -4.30
N ALA A 82 10.33 -21.89 -5.55
CA ALA A 82 9.49 -20.72 -5.85
C ALA A 82 8.01 -20.95 -5.48
N ASP A 83 7.48 -22.14 -5.76
CA ASP A 83 6.12 -22.53 -5.38
C ASP A 83 6.01 -22.59 -3.83
N ASP A 84 6.95 -23.21 -3.12
CA ASP A 84 7.01 -23.21 -1.64
C ASP A 84 7.01 -21.80 -1.05
N TYR A 85 7.72 -20.85 -1.69
CA TYR A 85 7.72 -19.46 -1.25
C TYR A 85 6.34 -18.80 -1.45
N VAL A 86 5.68 -19.04 -2.57
CA VAL A 86 4.33 -18.53 -2.82
C VAL A 86 3.35 -19.12 -1.80
N ASP A 87 3.42 -20.42 -1.55
CA ASP A 87 2.58 -21.11 -0.56
C ASP A 87 2.78 -20.52 0.84
N PHE A 88 4.04 -20.26 1.23
CA PHE A 88 4.32 -19.58 2.51
C PHE A 88 3.70 -18.18 2.56
N ILE A 89 3.94 -17.34 1.54
CA ILE A 89 3.45 -15.95 1.52
C ILE A 89 1.92 -15.90 1.54
N THR A 90 1.24 -16.86 0.92
CA THR A 90 -0.22 -16.92 0.88
C THR A 90 -0.85 -17.63 2.09
N SER A 91 -0.05 -18.28 2.92
CA SER A 91 -0.51 -18.91 4.16
C SER A 91 -0.97 -17.88 5.21
N ASN A 92 -1.71 -18.34 6.23
CA ASN A 92 -2.11 -17.48 7.35
C ASN A 92 -0.88 -16.88 8.08
N GLU A 93 0.20 -17.63 8.21
CA GLU A 93 1.43 -17.16 8.82
C GLU A 93 2.08 -16.06 7.99
N GLY A 94 2.32 -16.31 6.71
CA GLY A 94 2.88 -15.31 5.77
C GLY A 94 2.02 -14.04 5.69
N GLN A 95 0.70 -14.20 5.62
CA GLN A 95 -0.23 -13.07 5.57
C GLN A 95 -0.23 -12.23 6.87
N SER A 96 0.10 -12.81 8.02
CA SER A 96 0.23 -12.08 9.29
C SER A 96 1.35 -11.03 9.29
N PHE A 97 2.40 -11.24 8.49
CA PHE A 97 3.47 -10.25 8.33
C PHE A 97 2.98 -9.02 7.56
N PHE A 98 2.12 -9.22 6.56
CA PHE A 98 1.52 -8.12 5.80
C PHE A 98 0.57 -7.29 6.67
N ASP A 99 -0.24 -7.91 7.53
CA ASP A 99 -1.12 -7.20 8.46
C ASP A 99 -0.33 -6.24 9.37
N ARG A 100 0.77 -6.70 9.93
CA ARG A 100 1.67 -5.88 10.76
C ARG A 100 2.23 -4.67 10.01
N CYS A 101 2.38 -4.77 8.70
CA CYS A 101 2.82 -3.69 7.83
C CYS A 101 1.66 -2.80 7.31
N GLY A 102 0.43 -3.01 7.78
CA GLY A 102 -0.74 -2.20 7.41
C GLY A 102 -1.43 -2.59 6.10
N PHE A 103 -1.12 -3.77 5.57
CA PHE A 103 -1.90 -4.36 4.49
C PHE A 103 -3.13 -5.08 5.04
N ILE A 104 -4.12 -5.32 4.19
CA ILE A 104 -5.26 -6.17 4.50
C ILE A 104 -4.91 -7.57 4.00
N PRO A 105 -4.76 -8.58 4.88
CA PRO A 105 -4.45 -9.93 4.45
C PRO A 105 -5.55 -10.51 3.57
N ALA A 106 -5.18 -11.12 2.46
CA ALA A 106 -6.13 -11.75 1.54
C ALA A 106 -6.95 -12.87 2.21
N VAL A 107 -6.37 -13.54 3.20
CA VAL A 107 -7.00 -14.62 3.97
C VAL A 107 -7.98 -14.13 5.05
N SER A 108 -8.00 -12.84 5.38
CA SER A 108 -8.97 -12.25 6.32
C SER A 108 -10.36 -12.12 5.69
N ASP A 109 -11.41 -12.01 6.52
CA ASP A 109 -12.77 -11.83 6.02
C ASP A 109 -12.89 -10.57 5.16
N LYS A 110 -12.30 -9.46 5.62
CA LYS A 110 -12.25 -8.21 4.86
C LYS A 110 -11.46 -8.35 3.57
N GLY A 111 -10.36 -9.10 3.58
CA GLY A 111 -9.56 -9.38 2.38
C GLY A 111 -10.37 -10.16 1.35
N ARG A 112 -11.06 -11.20 1.76
CA ARG A 112 -11.94 -12.01 0.88
C ARG A 112 -13.07 -11.17 0.27
N GLU A 113 -13.76 -10.38 1.09
CA GLU A 113 -14.79 -9.45 0.61
C GLU A 113 -14.26 -8.49 -0.46
N LEU A 114 -13.07 -7.91 -0.24
CA LEU A 114 -12.45 -7.00 -1.19
C LEU A 114 -12.03 -7.69 -2.49
N ILE A 115 -11.45 -8.90 -2.41
CA ILE A 115 -11.08 -9.70 -3.58
C ILE A 115 -12.31 -10.00 -4.43
N GLU A 116 -13.42 -10.42 -3.81
CA GLU A 116 -14.68 -10.68 -4.50
C GLU A 116 -15.23 -9.41 -5.16
N LYS A 117 -15.27 -8.29 -4.41
CA LYS A 117 -15.74 -7.00 -4.91
C LYS A 117 -14.91 -6.46 -6.09
N LEU A 118 -13.61 -6.73 -6.10
CA LEU A 118 -12.69 -6.33 -7.16
C LEU A 118 -12.73 -7.27 -8.36
N GLY A 119 -13.35 -8.42 -8.25
CA GLY A 119 -13.38 -9.44 -9.29
C GLY A 119 -11.98 -10.01 -9.61
N VAL A 120 -11.07 -9.99 -8.64
CA VAL A 120 -9.75 -10.61 -8.79
C VAL A 120 -9.93 -12.11 -8.89
N LYS A 121 -9.45 -12.70 -9.98
CA LYS A 121 -9.47 -14.15 -10.20
C LYS A 121 -8.05 -14.67 -10.14
N ASP A 122 -7.91 -15.84 -9.53
CA ASP A 122 -6.68 -16.62 -9.68
C ASP A 122 -6.51 -16.98 -11.15
N VAL A 123 -5.32 -16.74 -11.69
CA VAL A 123 -4.99 -16.95 -13.11
C VAL A 123 -4.23 -18.27 -13.25
#